data_c5267a2b8da6b6cbaaaf3b43525f2dfd
#
_entry.id   c5267a2b8da6b6cbaaaf3b43525f2dfd
#
_cell.length_a   1.000
_cell.length_b   1.000
_cell.length_c   1.000
_cell.angle_alpha   90.00
_cell.angle_beta   90.00
_cell.angle_gamma   90.00
#
_symmetry.space_group_name_H-M   'P 1'
#
loop_
_entity.id
_entity.type
_entity.pdbx_description
1 polymer ?
#
loop_
_entity_poly.entity_id
_entity_poly.type
_entity_poly.pdbx_seq_one_letter_code
_entity_poly.pdbx_strand_id
1 'polypeptide(L)' 'MYAKLTIPERLKDLRVVDKHLTLEQLAEQTGLSKSALGKYESDDYKDISPFAIATLAKFYGVSTDYLMGVSENK' A
#
# COMPACT_ATOMS: atom_id res chain seq x y z
N MET A 1 -21.27 11.71 7.00
CA MET A 1 -19.83 12.00 6.85
C MET A 1 -19.02 10.76 7.15
N TYR A 2 -18.01 10.50 6.36
CA TYR A 2 -17.14 9.35 6.59
C TYR A 2 -15.70 9.83 6.61
N ALA A 3 -14.85 9.08 7.31
CA ALA A 3 -13.43 9.40 7.40
C ALA A 3 -12.70 8.86 6.19
N LYS A 4 -11.66 9.58 5.77
CA LYS A 4 -10.74 9.09 4.77
C LYS A 4 -10.02 7.87 5.30
N LEU A 5 -9.72 6.94 4.42
CA LEU A 5 -8.85 5.83 4.76
C LEU A 5 -7.44 6.35 5.01
N THR A 6 -6.77 5.80 6.00
CA THR A 6 -5.37 6.10 6.27
C THR A 6 -4.48 5.40 5.24
N ILE A 7 -3.19 5.76 5.22
CA ILE A 7 -2.24 5.10 4.31
C ILE A 7 -2.18 3.59 4.57
N PRO A 8 -2.02 3.12 5.82
CA PRO A 8 -2.04 1.66 6.06
C PRO A 8 -3.34 1.01 5.61
N GLU A 9 -4.48 1.66 5.85
CA GLU A 9 -5.77 1.12 5.44
C GLU A 9 -5.90 1.02 3.93
N ARG A 10 -5.42 2.03 3.20
CA ARG A 10 -5.45 2.01 1.74
C ARG A 10 -4.60 0.88 1.18
N LEU A 11 -3.40 0.69 1.72
CA LEU A 11 -2.51 -0.37 1.28
C LEU A 11 -3.12 -1.75 1.54
N LYS A 12 -3.66 -1.95 2.73
CA LYS A 12 -4.27 -3.22 3.08
C LYS A 12 -5.51 -3.50 2.23
N ASP A 13 -6.32 -2.48 2.00
CA ASP A 13 -7.53 -2.61 1.19
C ASP A 13 -7.20 -3.03 -0.24
N LEU A 14 -6.19 -2.38 -0.84
CA LEU A 14 -5.76 -2.74 -2.19
C LEU A 14 -5.26 -4.17 -2.25
N ARG A 15 -4.49 -4.60 -1.26
CA ARG A 15 -3.95 -5.95 -1.23
C ARG A 15 -5.05 -6.99 -1.03
N VAL A 16 -5.91 -6.79 -0.05
CA VAL A 16 -6.89 -7.81 0.36
C VAL A 16 -8.13 -7.79 -0.53
N VAL A 17 -8.69 -6.60 -0.75
CA VAL A 17 -9.97 -6.48 -1.45
C VAL A 17 -9.79 -6.50 -2.97
N ASP A 18 -8.87 -5.69 -3.49
CA ASP A 18 -8.70 -5.57 -4.93
C ASP A 18 -7.91 -6.71 -5.54
N LYS A 19 -6.86 -7.17 -4.86
CA LYS A 19 -5.94 -8.17 -5.43
C LYS A 19 -6.03 -9.54 -4.78
N HIS A 20 -6.65 -9.66 -3.60
CA HIS A 20 -6.79 -10.93 -2.89
C HIS A 20 -5.44 -11.61 -2.65
N LEU A 21 -4.45 -10.83 -2.22
CA LEU A 21 -3.09 -11.33 -2.00
C LEU A 21 -2.75 -11.40 -0.52
N THR A 22 -1.95 -12.41 -0.15
CA THR A 22 -1.30 -12.44 1.15
C THR A 22 -0.08 -11.52 1.11
N LEU A 23 0.47 -11.18 2.28
CA LEU A 23 1.72 -10.41 2.34
C LEU A 23 2.86 -11.15 1.65
N GLU A 24 2.91 -12.47 1.78
CA GLU A 24 3.93 -13.27 1.13
C GLU A 24 3.83 -13.20 -0.39
N GLN A 25 2.62 -13.28 -0.92
CA GLN A 25 2.40 -13.17 -2.35
C GLN A 25 2.75 -11.78 -2.87
N LEU A 26 2.39 -10.75 -2.11
CA LEU A 26 2.73 -9.38 -2.48
C LEU A 26 4.25 -9.19 -2.50
N ALA A 27 4.94 -9.72 -1.49
CA ALA A 27 6.40 -9.64 -1.43
C ALA A 27 7.03 -10.30 -2.65
N GLU A 28 6.54 -11.48 -3.02
CA GLU A 28 7.02 -12.19 -4.21
C GLU A 28 6.84 -11.38 -5.49
N GLN A 29 5.68 -10.78 -5.64
CA GLN A 29 5.33 -10.09 -6.89
C GLN A 29 5.94 -8.70 -7.02
N THR A 30 6.28 -8.06 -5.90
CA THR A 30 6.84 -6.70 -5.92
C THR A 30 8.34 -6.67 -5.69
N GLY A 31 8.90 -7.73 -5.13
CA GLY A 31 10.31 -7.73 -4.74
C GLY A 31 10.58 -7.00 -3.43
N LEU A 32 9.54 -6.51 -2.75
CA LEU A 32 9.67 -5.87 -1.45
C LEU A 32 9.63 -6.94 -0.36
N SER A 33 10.27 -6.68 0.78
CA SER A 33 10.28 -7.66 1.85
C SER A 33 8.91 -7.75 2.54
N LYS A 34 8.54 -8.95 2.97
CA LYS A 34 7.30 -9.17 3.72
C LYS A 34 7.28 -8.35 4.99
N SER A 35 8.43 -8.26 5.66
CA SER A 35 8.58 -7.49 6.90
C SER A 35 8.28 -6.00 6.66
N ALA A 36 8.85 -5.43 5.60
CA ALA A 36 8.60 -4.04 5.25
C ALA A 36 7.13 -3.80 4.90
N LEU A 37 6.56 -4.71 4.10
CA LEU A 37 5.16 -4.59 3.71
C LEU A 37 4.23 -4.65 4.92
N GLY A 38 4.54 -5.50 5.89
CA GLY A 38 3.78 -5.56 7.13
C GLY A 38 3.81 -4.25 7.90
N LYS A 39 4.97 -3.61 7.94
CA LYS A 39 5.11 -2.30 8.59
C LYS A 39 4.28 -1.24 7.88
N TYR A 40 4.29 -1.25 6.54
CA TYR A 40 3.57 -0.25 5.76
C TYR A 40 2.05 -0.34 5.96
N GLU A 41 1.55 -1.51 6.32
CA GLU A 41 0.13 -1.71 6.61
C GLU A 41 -0.19 -1.56 8.09
N SER A 42 0.74 -1.06 8.89
CA SER A 42 0.57 -0.84 10.31
C SER A 42 0.87 0.61 10.65
N ASP A 43 0.92 0.93 11.93
CA ASP A 43 1.22 2.29 12.38
C ASP A 43 2.67 2.71 12.10
N ASP A 44 3.52 1.77 11.70
CA ASP A 44 4.94 2.05 11.39
C ASP A 44 5.17 2.43 9.93
N TYR A 45 4.13 2.81 9.20
CA TYR A 45 4.20 3.11 7.78
C TYR A 45 5.07 4.33 7.45
N LYS A 46 5.45 5.11 8.44
CA LYS A 46 6.19 6.36 8.23
C LYS A 46 7.57 6.15 7.60
N ASP A 47 8.10 4.95 7.71
CA ASP A 47 9.39 4.62 7.11
C ASP A 47 9.31 4.16 5.67
N ILE A 48 8.13 4.19 5.06
CA ILE A 48 7.98 3.75 3.68
C ILE A 48 8.79 4.65 2.75
N SER A 49 9.64 4.03 1.94
CA SER A 49 10.53 4.77 1.05
C SER A 49 9.79 5.23 -0.21
N PRO A 50 10.30 6.29 -0.88
CA PRO A 50 9.73 6.69 -2.18
C PRO A 50 9.77 5.55 -3.20
N PHE A 51 10.80 4.71 -3.15
CA PHE A 51 10.91 3.56 -4.05
C PHE A 51 9.76 2.58 -3.80
N ALA A 52 9.49 2.27 -2.53
CA ALA A 52 8.41 1.35 -2.18
C ALA A 52 7.04 1.93 -2.57
N ILE A 53 6.83 3.22 -2.35
CA ILE A 53 5.59 3.87 -2.76
C ILE A 53 5.39 3.76 -4.27
N ALA A 54 6.44 4.07 -5.05
CA ALA A 54 6.35 4.00 -6.51
C ALA A 54 6.08 2.56 -6.98
N THR A 55 6.75 1.59 -6.36
CA THR A 55 6.57 0.18 -6.70
C THR A 55 5.14 -0.27 -6.43
N LEU A 56 4.61 0.07 -5.26
CA LEU A 56 3.26 -0.34 -4.89
C LEU A 56 2.20 0.36 -5.73
N ALA A 57 2.37 1.65 -6.00
CA ALA A 57 1.44 2.39 -6.85
C ALA A 57 1.37 1.77 -8.24
N LYS A 58 2.51 1.45 -8.81
CA LYS A 58 2.58 0.82 -10.12
C LYS A 58 1.96 -0.57 -10.10
N PHE A 59 2.25 -1.35 -9.07
CA PHE A 59 1.72 -2.71 -8.95
C PHE A 59 0.20 -2.71 -8.83
N TYR A 60 -0.34 -1.81 -8.00
CA TYR A 60 -1.78 -1.73 -7.79
C TYR A 60 -2.52 -0.96 -8.88
N GLY A 61 -1.79 -0.27 -9.76
CA GLY A 61 -2.40 0.53 -10.83
C GLY A 61 -3.11 1.76 -10.30
N VAL A 62 -2.57 2.36 -9.24
CA VAL A 62 -3.13 3.57 -8.64
C VAL A 62 -2.06 4.66 -8.61
N SER A 63 -2.48 5.91 -8.33
CA SER A 63 -1.53 7.01 -8.22
C SER A 63 -0.80 6.97 -6.88
N THR A 64 0.40 7.53 -6.84
CA THR A 64 1.12 7.72 -5.58
C THR A 64 0.36 8.65 -4.66
N ASP A 65 -0.32 9.64 -5.22
CA ASP A 65 -1.14 10.57 -4.44
C ASP A 65 -2.25 9.84 -3.69
N TYR A 66 -2.87 8.85 -4.34
CA TYR A 66 -3.89 8.04 -3.69
C TYR A 66 -3.28 7.26 -2.51
N LEU A 67 -2.15 6.62 -2.74
CA LEU A 67 -1.49 5.83 -1.68
C LEU A 67 -1.09 6.71 -0.50
N MET A 68 -0.65 7.94 -0.77
CA MET A 68 -0.19 8.85 0.27
C MET A 68 -1.33 9.60 0.95
N GLY A 69 -2.57 9.35 0.54
CA GLY A 69 -3.71 10.00 1.17
C GLY A 69 -3.94 11.42 0.72
N VAL A 70 -3.27 11.87 -0.33
CA VAL A 70 -3.40 13.23 -0.87
C VAL A 70 -4.63 13.34 -1.77
N SER A 71 -5.00 12.25 -2.43
CA SER A 71 -6.13 12.21 -3.35
C SER A 71 -7.04 11.04 -3.05
N GLU A 72 -8.34 11.22 -3.29
CA GLU A 72 -9.31 10.11 -3.20
C GLU A 72 -9.43 9.36 -4.52
N ASN A 73 -8.82 9.87 -5.57
CA ASN A 73 -8.88 9.26 -6.89
C ASN A 73 -7.70 8.30 -7.08
N LYS A 74 -8.03 7.07 -7.38
CA LYS A 74 -7.01 6.06 -7.68
C LYS A 74 -6.37 6.35 -9.04
#